data_cfddbb9dec42e9135bddc7498145d8f8
#
_entry.id   cfddbb9dec42e9135bddc7498145d8f8
#
_cell.length_a   1.000
_cell.length_b   1.000
_cell.length_c   1.000
_cell.angle_alpha   90.00
_cell.angle_beta   90.00
_cell.angle_gamma   90.00
#
_symmetry.space_group_name_H-M   'P 1'
#
loop_
_entity.id
_entity.type
_entity.pdbx_description
1 polymer ?
#
loop_
_entity_poly.entity_id
_entity_poly.type
_entity_poly.pdbx_seq_one_letter_code
_entity_poly.pdbx_strand_id
1 'polypeptide(L)'
;KTLLRATVSHHPHGDWELRVKVNGKIISRAEVSSKTVTDEWLTHEVDLSPYAGKEINLQLENYPTDWRNEWGYWHKVTVGPAPLASFNKSSLNQKKKVIFISGKPSHGWMKHEHRAGNMILAKRLNESGLPVEAVVLKDVGYPEDASILQDASTIVIFCTGHGNHLLNPKLREFDALMRKGIGVIMIHWATEAVSGAPGDKFLEWMGGFCDLNWSVNPHWKPNFKPRMHPIWNGVQPFSVDDEWYYHMRFVEDRRGFTPILTDLPPPETLKRPDGPRSGNPAVRKAVANGETQHVAWAYERPWGGRGFGFTGGHNHVSWQDDNYRKIMLNAILWTAGMEVPKDGVHSSTPSDKEIESNLDPDPKKKRKS
;
A
#
# COMPACT_ATOMS: atom_id res chain seq x y z
N LYS A 1 -23.41 4.13 5.31
CA LYS A 1 -23.87 2.74 5.43
C LYS A 1 -22.83 1.91 6.14
N THR A 2 -23.23 1.09 7.12
CA THR A 2 -22.37 0.05 7.70
C THR A 2 -22.71 -1.27 7.04
N LEU A 3 -21.72 -1.92 6.41
CA LEU A 3 -21.91 -3.22 5.75
C LEU A 3 -21.12 -4.31 6.46
N LEU A 4 -21.75 -5.48 6.62
CA LEU A 4 -21.05 -6.73 6.79
C LEU A 4 -20.71 -7.27 5.41
N ARG A 5 -19.47 -7.71 5.21
CA ARG A 5 -19.03 -8.48 4.03
C ARG A 5 -18.46 -9.80 4.49
N ALA A 6 -18.98 -10.88 3.97
CA ALA A 6 -18.45 -12.22 4.18
C ALA A 6 -18.01 -12.80 2.81
N THR A 7 -16.74 -13.09 2.67
CA THR A 7 -16.15 -13.75 1.50
C THR A 7 -15.95 -15.21 1.85
N VAL A 8 -16.71 -16.09 1.18
CA VAL A 8 -16.86 -17.51 1.53
C VAL A 8 -16.80 -18.38 0.28
N SER A 9 -16.54 -19.67 0.46
CA SER A 9 -16.60 -20.68 -0.60
C SER A 9 -17.15 -22.00 -0.04
N HIS A 10 -17.26 -22.99 -0.90
CA HIS A 10 -17.81 -24.32 -0.59
C HIS A 10 -16.87 -25.46 -1.01
N HIS A 11 -17.11 -26.65 -0.48
CA HIS A 11 -16.44 -27.84 -0.98
C HIS A 11 -16.86 -28.14 -2.43
N PRO A 12 -15.95 -28.59 -3.35
CA PRO A 12 -16.29 -28.80 -4.76
C PRO A 12 -17.51 -29.69 -5.04
N HIS A 13 -17.86 -30.55 -4.10
CA HIS A 13 -18.99 -31.51 -4.20
C HIS A 13 -20.08 -31.27 -3.15
N GLY A 14 -20.15 -30.06 -2.58
CA GLY A 14 -21.14 -29.70 -1.58
C GLY A 14 -21.58 -28.24 -1.70
N ASP A 15 -22.59 -27.89 -0.95
CA ASP A 15 -23.10 -26.53 -0.82
C ASP A 15 -23.55 -26.29 0.62
N TRP A 16 -23.83 -25.05 0.96
CA TRP A 16 -24.35 -24.67 2.27
C TRP A 16 -25.03 -23.31 2.22
N GLU A 17 -25.84 -22.99 3.23
CA GLU A 17 -26.48 -21.70 3.36
C GLU A 17 -25.73 -20.82 4.36
N LEU A 18 -25.17 -19.69 3.89
CA LEU A 18 -24.67 -18.64 4.77
C LEU A 18 -25.86 -17.93 5.41
N ARG A 19 -25.97 -17.96 6.74
CA ARG A 19 -26.95 -17.18 7.49
C ARG A 19 -26.28 -16.09 8.28
N VAL A 20 -26.81 -14.87 8.17
CA VAL A 20 -26.41 -13.73 9.00
C VAL A 20 -27.54 -13.44 9.98
N LYS A 21 -27.18 -13.43 11.27
CA LYS A 21 -28.14 -13.19 12.36
C LYS A 21 -27.72 -11.97 13.16
N VAL A 22 -28.70 -11.17 13.57
CA VAL A 22 -28.54 -10.10 14.56
C VAL A 22 -29.48 -10.38 15.73
N ASN A 23 -28.90 -10.44 16.93
CA ASN A 23 -29.62 -10.75 18.16
C ASN A 23 -30.49 -12.03 18.03
N GLY A 24 -29.94 -13.08 17.39
CA GLY A 24 -30.59 -14.36 17.16
C GLY A 24 -31.59 -14.40 16.00
N LYS A 25 -31.97 -13.27 15.40
CA LYS A 25 -32.86 -13.19 14.22
C LYS A 25 -32.07 -13.21 12.92
N ILE A 26 -32.45 -14.09 12.00
CA ILE A 26 -31.85 -14.10 10.64
C ILE A 26 -32.27 -12.83 9.90
N ILE A 27 -31.28 -12.08 9.41
CA ILE A 27 -31.48 -10.85 8.64
C ILE A 27 -31.07 -11.02 7.17
N SER A 28 -30.26 -12.05 6.88
CA SER A 28 -29.85 -12.35 5.50
C SER A 28 -29.49 -13.83 5.35
N ARG A 29 -29.64 -14.34 4.10
CA ARG A 29 -29.26 -15.69 3.69
C ARG A 29 -28.62 -15.65 2.32
N ALA A 30 -27.66 -16.53 2.04
CA ALA A 30 -27.10 -16.75 0.74
C ALA A 30 -26.75 -18.22 0.54
N GLU A 31 -27.09 -18.79 -0.59
CA GLU A 31 -26.60 -20.08 -1.05
C GLU A 31 -25.14 -19.95 -1.44
N VAL A 32 -24.30 -20.85 -0.94
CA VAL A 32 -22.87 -20.93 -1.27
C VAL A 32 -22.63 -22.27 -1.95
N SER A 33 -22.65 -22.26 -3.28
CA SER A 33 -22.59 -23.45 -4.13
C SER A 33 -21.82 -23.18 -5.41
N SER A 34 -21.57 -24.21 -6.20
CA SER A 34 -20.97 -24.06 -7.54
C SER A 34 -21.75 -23.18 -8.51
N LYS A 35 -23.03 -22.87 -8.20
CA LYS A 35 -23.86 -21.96 -8.99
C LYS A 35 -23.69 -20.50 -8.60
N THR A 36 -23.32 -20.22 -7.35
CA THR A 36 -23.23 -18.87 -6.76
C THR A 36 -21.82 -18.40 -6.56
N VAL A 37 -20.86 -19.31 -6.42
CA VAL A 37 -19.42 -19.02 -6.34
C VAL A 37 -18.85 -18.95 -7.74
N THR A 38 -18.56 -17.74 -8.19
CA THR A 38 -17.78 -17.45 -9.39
C THR A 38 -16.35 -17.14 -8.99
N ASP A 39 -15.34 -17.35 -9.67
CA ASP A 39 -13.96 -16.96 -9.32
C ASP A 39 -13.48 -17.43 -7.90
N GLU A 40 -13.79 -18.67 -7.54
CA GLU A 40 -13.38 -19.35 -6.27
C GLU A 40 -14.08 -18.82 -5.00
N TRP A 41 -14.63 -17.62 -4.96
CA TRP A 41 -15.21 -17.00 -3.76
C TRP A 41 -16.51 -16.28 -4.03
N LEU A 42 -17.46 -16.39 -3.10
CA LEU A 42 -18.67 -15.57 -3.02
C LEU A 42 -18.47 -14.46 -1.99
N THR A 43 -18.67 -13.20 -2.36
CA THR A 43 -18.77 -12.10 -1.38
C THR A 43 -20.24 -11.75 -1.15
N HIS A 44 -20.72 -11.98 0.06
CA HIS A 44 -22.08 -11.65 0.49
C HIS A 44 -22.06 -10.38 1.34
N GLU A 45 -22.86 -9.37 0.95
CA GLU A 45 -22.96 -8.08 1.63
C GLU A 45 -24.31 -7.92 2.33
N VAL A 46 -24.30 -7.46 3.59
CA VAL A 46 -25.49 -7.21 4.39
C VAL A 46 -25.45 -5.82 4.99
N ASP A 47 -26.51 -5.04 4.81
CA ASP A 47 -26.64 -3.69 5.38
C ASP A 47 -26.96 -3.77 6.89
N LEU A 48 -26.02 -3.33 7.70
CA LEU A 48 -26.14 -3.22 9.14
C LEU A 48 -26.49 -1.79 9.62
N SER A 49 -26.71 -0.84 8.70
CA SER A 49 -27.05 0.54 9.04
C SER A 49 -28.27 0.68 9.96
N PRO A 50 -29.32 -0.18 9.90
CA PRO A 50 -30.44 -0.14 10.82
C PRO A 50 -30.07 -0.37 12.30
N TYR A 51 -28.87 -0.88 12.54
CA TYR A 51 -28.35 -1.19 13.89
C TYR A 51 -27.27 -0.17 14.33
N ALA A 52 -27.03 0.88 13.58
CA ALA A 52 -26.01 1.88 13.91
C ALA A 52 -26.28 2.49 15.30
N GLY A 53 -25.20 2.62 16.10
CA GLY A 53 -25.28 3.15 17.47
C GLY A 53 -25.87 2.20 18.50
N LYS A 54 -26.16 0.94 18.13
CA LYS A 54 -26.67 -0.09 19.04
C LYS A 54 -25.62 -1.19 19.24
N GLU A 55 -25.53 -1.71 20.43
CA GLU A 55 -24.81 -2.95 20.69
C GLU A 55 -25.65 -4.12 20.16
N ILE A 56 -25.05 -4.96 19.33
CA ILE A 56 -25.69 -6.11 18.72
C ILE A 56 -24.83 -7.37 18.85
N ASN A 57 -25.49 -8.52 18.94
CA ASN A 57 -24.84 -9.82 18.77
C ASN A 57 -24.97 -10.20 17.29
N LEU A 58 -23.85 -10.12 16.53
CA LEU A 58 -23.78 -10.51 15.13
C LEU A 58 -23.23 -11.92 15.01
N GLN A 59 -23.98 -12.81 14.37
CA GLN A 59 -23.61 -14.20 14.15
C GLN A 59 -23.63 -14.52 12.66
N LEU A 60 -22.59 -15.21 12.20
CA LEU A 60 -22.53 -15.82 10.87
C LEU A 60 -22.54 -17.33 11.06
N GLU A 61 -23.36 -18.00 10.32
CA GLU A 61 -23.62 -19.42 10.47
C GLU A 61 -23.45 -20.13 9.12
N ASN A 62 -22.66 -21.20 9.11
CA ASN A 62 -22.69 -22.20 8.05
C ASN A 62 -23.86 -23.15 8.40
N TYR A 63 -24.93 -23.07 7.62
CA TYR A 63 -26.09 -23.92 7.80
C TYR A 63 -26.11 -25.00 6.72
N PRO A 64 -26.05 -26.29 7.09
CA PRO A 64 -26.05 -27.37 6.13
C PRO A 64 -27.39 -27.46 5.38
N THR A 65 -27.31 -27.72 4.07
CA THR A 65 -28.50 -27.94 3.23
C THR A 65 -28.84 -29.43 3.11
N ASP A 66 -27.83 -30.30 3.20
CA ASP A 66 -27.97 -31.75 3.31
C ASP A 66 -26.91 -32.35 4.26
N TRP A 67 -26.51 -33.62 4.09
CA TRP A 67 -25.55 -34.30 4.96
C TRP A 67 -24.22 -34.61 4.26
N ARG A 68 -23.94 -34.03 3.09
CA ARG A 68 -22.77 -34.37 2.29
C ARG A 68 -21.93 -33.14 1.94
N ASN A 69 -20.66 -33.15 2.40
CA ASN A 69 -19.66 -32.15 2.04
C ASN A 69 -20.07 -30.70 2.34
N GLU A 70 -20.78 -30.46 3.43
CA GLU A 70 -21.28 -29.17 3.89
C GLU A 70 -20.18 -28.25 4.47
N TRP A 71 -18.98 -28.33 3.95
CA TRP A 71 -17.84 -27.57 4.45
C TRP A 71 -17.81 -26.17 3.83
N GLY A 72 -18.00 -25.17 4.69
CA GLY A 72 -17.86 -23.76 4.34
C GLY A 72 -16.44 -23.28 4.56
N TYR A 73 -15.85 -22.69 3.52
CA TYR A 73 -14.56 -22.03 3.60
C TYR A 73 -14.76 -20.54 3.80
N TRP A 74 -14.04 -19.96 4.76
CA TRP A 74 -14.11 -18.56 5.11
C TRP A 74 -12.80 -17.87 4.78
N HIS A 75 -12.84 -16.93 3.84
CA HIS A 75 -11.66 -16.15 3.46
C HIS A 75 -11.56 -14.85 4.25
N LYS A 76 -12.64 -14.06 4.27
CA LYS A 76 -12.64 -12.76 4.93
C LYS A 76 -14.04 -12.40 5.45
N VAL A 77 -14.09 -11.87 6.67
CA VAL A 77 -15.31 -11.28 7.23
C VAL A 77 -14.96 -9.88 7.75
N THR A 78 -15.69 -8.88 7.29
CA THR A 78 -15.49 -7.49 7.73
C THR A 78 -16.80 -6.80 8.03
N VAL A 79 -16.81 -5.94 9.05
CA VAL A 79 -17.89 -4.99 9.33
C VAL A 79 -17.28 -3.59 9.27
N GLY A 80 -17.82 -2.74 8.44
CA GLY A 80 -17.31 -1.39 8.27
C GLY A 80 -18.22 -0.51 7.43
N PRO A 81 -17.85 0.75 7.25
CA PRO A 81 -18.60 1.62 6.36
C PRO A 81 -18.67 0.99 4.96
N ALA A 82 -19.81 1.16 4.29
CA ALA A 82 -19.87 0.85 2.87
C ALA A 82 -18.71 1.58 2.18
N PRO A 83 -18.00 0.95 1.23
CA PRO A 83 -17.08 1.71 0.40
C PRO A 83 -17.87 2.91 -0.12
N LEU A 84 -17.25 4.09 -0.02
CA LEU A 84 -17.85 5.30 -0.59
C LEU A 84 -18.10 5.01 -2.07
N ALA A 85 -19.39 4.98 -2.44
CA ALA A 85 -19.98 4.68 -3.73
C ALA A 85 -19.61 3.29 -4.33
N SER A 86 -20.62 2.43 -4.43
CA SER A 86 -20.66 1.40 -5.45
C SER A 86 -20.06 1.93 -6.75
N PHE A 87 -19.06 1.24 -7.29
CA PHE A 87 -18.60 1.48 -8.65
C PHE A 87 -19.84 1.37 -9.59
N ASN A 88 -20.40 2.52 -9.94
CA ASN A 88 -21.37 2.58 -11.02
C ASN A 88 -20.66 2.04 -12.26
N LYS A 89 -21.22 0.99 -12.89
CA LYS A 89 -20.77 0.49 -14.19
C LYS A 89 -20.69 1.57 -15.27
N SER A 90 -21.27 2.74 -15.05
CA SER A 90 -21.16 3.91 -15.93
C SER A 90 -19.82 4.65 -15.85
N SER A 91 -18.93 4.32 -14.89
CA SER A 91 -17.60 4.95 -14.77
C SER A 91 -16.48 4.17 -15.45
N LEU A 92 -16.78 3.13 -16.22
CA LEU A 92 -15.79 2.31 -16.95
C LEU A 92 -14.96 3.10 -17.97
N ASN A 93 -15.33 4.34 -18.28
CA ASN A 93 -14.58 5.23 -19.18
C ASN A 93 -13.82 6.37 -18.48
N GLN A 94 -13.94 6.52 -17.15
CA GLN A 94 -13.21 7.59 -16.47
C GLN A 94 -11.88 7.07 -15.95
N LYS A 95 -10.78 7.61 -16.49
CA LYS A 95 -9.43 7.28 -16.05
C LYS A 95 -9.25 7.58 -14.57
N LYS A 96 -8.60 6.68 -13.83
CA LYS A 96 -8.18 6.91 -12.45
C LYS A 96 -7.00 7.86 -12.42
N LYS A 97 -7.15 8.97 -11.71
CA LYS A 97 -6.12 10.00 -11.62
C LYS A 97 -5.12 9.66 -10.53
N VAL A 98 -3.85 9.54 -10.91
CA VAL A 98 -2.71 9.32 -10.01
C VAL A 98 -1.87 10.58 -10.00
N ILE A 99 -1.71 11.19 -8.82
CA ILE A 99 -0.92 12.42 -8.68
C ILE A 99 0.38 12.12 -7.95
N PHE A 100 1.49 12.50 -8.58
CA PHE A 100 2.82 12.36 -8.02
C PHE A 100 3.33 13.70 -7.48
N ILE A 101 3.71 13.73 -6.21
CA ILE A 101 4.31 14.87 -5.53
C ILE A 101 5.77 14.56 -5.27
N SER A 102 6.66 15.43 -5.74
CA SER A 102 8.11 15.28 -5.55
C SER A 102 8.62 16.28 -4.54
N GLY A 103 9.51 15.83 -3.64
CA GLY A 103 10.24 16.71 -2.72
C GLY A 103 11.39 17.44 -3.42
N LYS A 104 12.00 18.40 -2.69
CA LYS A 104 13.24 19.08 -3.12
C LYS A 104 14.40 18.09 -3.19
N PRO A 105 15.42 18.36 -4.04
CA PRO A 105 16.67 17.61 -4.04
C PRO A 105 17.29 17.49 -2.65
N SER A 106 17.80 16.31 -2.29
CA SER A 106 18.29 16.06 -0.94
C SER A 106 19.64 15.33 -0.86
N HIS A 107 20.01 14.59 -1.89
CA HIS A 107 21.22 13.76 -1.93
C HIS A 107 22.05 14.02 -3.17
N GLY A 108 23.16 13.28 -3.30
CA GLY A 108 24.00 13.33 -4.48
C GLY A 108 23.35 12.68 -5.70
N TRP A 109 23.94 12.89 -6.85
CA TRP A 109 23.52 12.40 -8.16
C TRP A 109 23.17 10.89 -8.14
N MET A 110 22.08 10.52 -8.80
CA MET A 110 21.52 9.15 -8.85
C MET A 110 21.03 8.60 -7.51
N LYS A 111 20.87 9.45 -6.50
CA LYS A 111 20.35 9.09 -5.18
C LYS A 111 19.17 9.99 -4.82
N HIS A 112 18.11 9.42 -4.28
CA HIS A 112 16.90 10.17 -3.92
C HIS A 112 16.38 11.07 -5.04
N GLU A 113 16.42 10.59 -6.27
CA GLU A 113 15.93 11.32 -7.44
C GLU A 113 14.40 11.36 -7.44
N HIS A 114 13.84 12.17 -6.54
CA HIS A 114 12.42 12.22 -6.23
C HIS A 114 11.57 12.46 -7.48
N ARG A 115 11.94 13.49 -8.26
CA ARG A 115 11.21 13.86 -9.47
C ARG A 115 11.44 12.89 -10.61
N ALA A 116 12.66 12.50 -10.87
CA ALA A 116 12.99 11.59 -11.96
C ALA A 116 12.35 10.20 -11.73
N GLY A 117 12.39 9.68 -10.49
CA GLY A 117 11.71 8.44 -10.13
C GLY A 117 10.19 8.50 -10.35
N ASN A 118 9.55 9.58 -9.88
CA ASN A 118 8.12 9.80 -10.12
C ASN A 118 7.80 9.90 -11.62
N MET A 119 8.65 10.54 -12.43
CA MET A 119 8.46 10.66 -13.88
C MET A 119 8.55 9.30 -14.59
N ILE A 120 9.48 8.42 -14.18
CA ILE A 120 9.56 7.05 -14.71
C ILE A 120 8.27 6.29 -14.41
N LEU A 121 7.81 6.29 -13.17
CA LEU A 121 6.60 5.57 -12.77
C LEU A 121 5.35 6.11 -13.48
N ALA A 122 5.19 7.42 -13.54
CA ALA A 122 4.06 8.05 -14.22
C ALA A 122 4.05 7.74 -15.72
N LYS A 123 5.22 7.80 -16.38
CA LYS A 123 5.35 7.43 -17.79
C LYS A 123 4.91 5.98 -18.02
N ARG A 124 5.39 5.03 -17.22
CA ARG A 124 5.03 3.61 -17.37
C ARG A 124 3.56 3.33 -17.12
N LEU A 125 2.93 4.05 -16.18
CA LEU A 125 1.47 3.97 -16.00
C LEU A 125 0.71 4.48 -17.22
N ASN A 126 1.08 5.64 -17.75
CA ASN A 126 0.44 6.24 -18.93
C ASN A 126 0.62 5.39 -20.20
N GLU A 127 1.72 4.65 -20.32
CA GLU A 127 2.03 3.75 -21.43
C GLU A 127 1.41 2.35 -21.26
N SER A 128 0.86 2.01 -20.10
CA SER A 128 0.39 0.66 -19.77
C SER A 128 -0.88 0.23 -20.50
N GLY A 129 -1.59 1.15 -21.14
CA GLY A 129 -2.90 0.90 -21.77
C GLY A 129 -4.07 0.78 -20.79
N LEU A 130 -3.82 0.88 -19.49
CA LEU A 130 -4.85 0.84 -18.43
C LEU A 130 -5.59 2.19 -18.34
N PRO A 131 -6.83 2.21 -17.81
CA PRO A 131 -7.61 3.45 -17.66
C PRO A 131 -7.10 4.30 -16.50
N VAL A 132 -5.84 4.74 -16.58
CA VAL A 132 -5.14 5.57 -15.59
C VAL A 132 -4.60 6.83 -16.25
N GLU A 133 -4.61 7.92 -15.51
CA GLU A 133 -3.97 9.17 -15.85
C GLU A 133 -2.98 9.52 -14.74
N ALA A 134 -1.70 9.42 -15.03
CA ALA A 134 -0.61 9.67 -14.09
C ALA A 134 0.00 11.05 -14.36
N VAL A 135 -0.08 11.93 -13.38
CA VAL A 135 0.37 13.33 -13.46
C VAL A 135 1.45 13.60 -12.42
N VAL A 136 2.65 13.97 -12.86
CA VAL A 136 3.70 14.46 -11.96
C VAL A 136 3.54 15.98 -11.83
N LEU A 137 3.35 16.47 -10.61
CA LEU A 137 3.24 17.90 -10.39
C LEU A 137 4.52 18.61 -10.81
N LYS A 138 4.37 19.77 -11.47
CA LYS A 138 5.50 20.54 -12.00
C LYS A 138 6.38 21.07 -10.89
N ASP A 139 5.76 21.60 -9.85
CA ASP A 139 6.46 22.21 -8.72
C ASP A 139 6.81 21.16 -7.67
N VAL A 140 7.94 21.34 -7.00
CA VAL A 140 8.37 20.48 -5.91
C VAL A 140 7.75 20.92 -4.59
N GLY A 141 7.38 19.97 -3.77
CA GLY A 141 6.70 20.21 -2.50
C GLY A 141 5.18 20.00 -2.58
N TYR A 142 4.51 20.31 -1.50
CA TYR A 142 3.04 20.27 -1.46
C TYR A 142 2.47 21.37 -2.37
N PRO A 143 1.46 21.09 -3.21
CA PRO A 143 0.95 22.09 -4.15
C PRO A 143 0.32 23.27 -3.39
N GLU A 144 0.54 24.49 -3.90
CA GLU A 144 -0.07 25.69 -3.35
C GLU A 144 -1.60 25.62 -3.47
N ASP A 145 -2.10 25.23 -4.65
CA ASP A 145 -3.51 24.91 -4.85
C ASP A 145 -3.75 23.41 -4.62
N ALA A 146 -4.14 23.06 -3.40
CA ALA A 146 -4.44 21.69 -3.02
C ALA A 146 -5.75 21.16 -3.63
N SER A 147 -6.53 21.98 -4.32
CA SER A 147 -7.76 21.52 -5.01
C SER A 147 -7.43 20.48 -6.07
N ILE A 148 -6.25 20.53 -6.69
CA ILE A 148 -5.76 19.54 -7.66
C ILE A 148 -5.72 18.11 -7.11
N LEU A 149 -5.58 17.96 -5.77
CA LEU A 149 -5.53 16.67 -5.10
C LEU A 149 -6.92 16.06 -4.84
N GLN A 150 -8.00 16.86 -4.94
CA GLN A 150 -9.35 16.44 -4.56
C GLN A 150 -9.92 15.31 -5.44
N ASP A 151 -9.52 15.28 -6.71
CA ASP A 151 -9.97 14.31 -7.70
C ASP A 151 -9.00 13.13 -7.86
N ALA A 152 -7.95 13.08 -7.06
CA ALA A 152 -6.99 11.98 -7.11
C ALA A 152 -7.63 10.67 -6.66
N SER A 153 -7.37 9.59 -7.36
CA SER A 153 -7.66 8.24 -6.90
C SER A 153 -6.58 7.75 -5.91
N THR A 154 -5.33 8.16 -6.15
CA THR A 154 -4.20 7.95 -5.24
C THR A 154 -3.15 9.05 -5.41
N ILE A 155 -2.43 9.34 -4.33
CA ILE A 155 -1.33 10.30 -4.30
C ILE A 155 -0.04 9.56 -3.98
N VAL A 156 0.97 9.74 -4.81
CA VAL A 156 2.32 9.16 -4.65
C VAL A 156 3.27 10.24 -4.18
N ILE A 157 3.90 10.06 -3.04
CA ILE A 157 4.82 11.03 -2.44
C ILE A 157 6.23 10.44 -2.40
N PHE A 158 7.17 11.12 -3.04
CA PHE A 158 8.58 10.82 -2.96
C PHE A 158 9.34 12.09 -2.57
N CYS A 159 9.79 12.17 -1.33
CA CYS A 159 10.37 13.39 -0.76
C CYS A 159 11.29 13.08 0.43
N THR A 160 11.92 14.12 0.95
CA THR A 160 12.64 14.11 2.22
C THR A 160 11.69 13.80 3.38
N GLY A 161 12.13 12.98 4.31
CA GLY A 161 11.35 12.59 5.50
C GLY A 161 11.63 13.41 6.76
N HIS A 162 11.12 12.92 7.87
CA HIS A 162 11.27 13.47 9.23
C HIS A 162 10.84 14.95 9.30
N GLY A 163 11.63 15.80 9.95
CA GLY A 163 11.34 17.22 10.14
C GLY A 163 11.13 18.04 8.86
N ASN A 164 11.67 17.57 7.73
CA ASN A 164 11.55 18.21 6.42
C ASN A 164 10.49 17.57 5.52
N HIS A 165 9.67 16.65 6.06
CA HIS A 165 8.62 16.01 5.27
C HIS A 165 7.57 17.05 4.84
N LEU A 166 7.22 17.05 3.55
CA LEU A 166 6.33 18.05 2.94
C LEU A 166 4.92 18.09 3.55
N LEU A 167 4.49 17.01 4.22
CA LEU A 167 3.18 16.96 4.90
C LEU A 167 3.20 17.52 6.32
N ASN A 168 4.36 17.78 6.95
CA ASN A 168 4.39 18.27 8.33
C ASN A 168 3.51 19.54 8.55
N PRO A 169 3.57 20.58 7.69
CA PRO A 169 2.71 21.74 7.82
C PRO A 169 1.29 21.53 7.29
N LYS A 170 0.96 20.35 6.74
CA LYS A 170 -0.25 20.07 5.97
C LYS A 170 -1.07 18.88 6.51
N LEU A 171 -0.75 18.39 7.71
CA LEU A 171 -1.35 17.16 8.26
C LEU A 171 -2.88 17.21 8.25
N ARG A 172 -3.49 18.32 8.70
CA ARG A 172 -4.96 18.46 8.74
C ARG A 172 -5.58 18.46 7.35
N GLU A 173 -4.96 19.19 6.43
CA GLU A 173 -5.43 19.29 5.04
C GLU A 173 -5.32 17.94 4.33
N PHE A 174 -4.21 17.26 4.49
CA PHE A 174 -3.99 15.94 3.90
C PHE A 174 -4.87 14.86 4.54
N ASP A 175 -5.10 14.92 5.87
CA ASP A 175 -6.04 14.02 6.55
C ASP A 175 -7.45 14.09 5.96
N ALA A 176 -7.91 15.28 5.59
CA ALA A 176 -9.21 15.45 4.95
C ALA A 176 -9.30 14.69 3.60
N LEU A 177 -8.21 14.61 2.83
CA LEU A 177 -8.12 13.80 1.61
C LEU A 177 -8.17 12.31 1.95
N MET A 178 -7.42 11.88 2.97
CA MET A 178 -7.40 10.50 3.41
C MET A 178 -8.76 10.03 3.91
N ARG A 179 -9.50 10.90 4.64
CA ARG A 179 -10.88 10.62 5.10
C ARG A 179 -11.88 10.47 3.96
N LYS A 180 -11.60 11.07 2.80
CA LYS A 180 -12.39 10.84 1.56
C LYS A 180 -12.10 9.50 0.89
N GLY A 181 -11.13 8.74 1.37
CA GLY A 181 -10.75 7.44 0.81
C GLY A 181 -9.71 7.51 -0.31
N ILE A 182 -9.13 8.68 -0.58
CA ILE A 182 -8.03 8.81 -1.56
C ILE A 182 -6.85 7.93 -1.12
N GLY A 183 -6.29 7.14 -2.05
CA GLY A 183 -5.12 6.31 -1.79
C GLY A 183 -3.86 7.13 -1.51
N VAL A 184 -2.89 6.54 -0.81
CA VAL A 184 -1.59 7.17 -0.61
C VAL A 184 -0.45 6.17 -0.71
N ILE A 185 0.64 6.59 -1.34
CA ILE A 185 1.92 5.87 -1.38
C ILE A 185 3.03 6.81 -0.92
N MET A 186 3.89 6.32 -0.05
CA MET A 186 5.12 7.01 0.33
C MET A 186 6.33 6.16 -0.01
N ILE A 187 7.28 6.78 -0.73
CA ILE A 187 8.46 6.11 -1.27
C ILE A 187 9.69 6.54 -0.47
N HIS A 188 10.44 5.55 -0.02
CA HIS A 188 11.75 5.67 0.60
C HIS A 188 11.73 6.59 1.83
N TRP A 189 12.48 7.67 1.81
CA TRP A 189 12.57 8.60 2.94
C TRP A 189 11.24 9.28 3.28
N ALA A 190 10.31 9.39 2.32
CA ALA A 190 8.95 9.86 2.59
C ALA A 190 8.17 8.96 3.57
N THR A 191 8.63 7.73 3.85
CA THR A 191 8.03 6.88 4.90
C THR A 191 8.41 7.33 6.30
N GLU A 192 9.42 8.21 6.48
CA GLU A 192 9.90 8.66 7.79
C GLU A 192 9.13 9.88 8.28
N ALA A 193 8.45 9.71 9.42
CA ALA A 193 7.73 10.77 10.12
C ALA A 193 8.41 11.15 11.44
N VAL A 194 8.15 12.37 11.91
CA VAL A 194 8.43 12.75 13.30
C VAL A 194 7.45 12.01 14.20
N SER A 195 7.95 11.44 15.31
CA SER A 195 7.12 10.79 16.32
C SER A 195 6.11 11.76 16.93
N GLY A 196 4.95 11.27 17.38
CA GLY A 196 3.81 12.08 17.80
C GLY A 196 2.86 12.35 16.64
N ALA A 197 2.22 13.49 16.57
CA ALA A 197 1.12 13.78 15.64
C ALA A 197 1.41 13.44 14.15
N PRO A 198 2.59 13.70 13.56
CA PRO A 198 2.90 13.24 12.21
C PRO A 198 2.95 11.70 12.11
N GLY A 199 3.64 11.03 13.02
CA GLY A 199 3.74 9.56 13.06
C GLY A 199 2.38 8.90 13.26
N ASP A 200 1.53 9.44 14.15
CA ASP A 200 0.17 8.95 14.39
C ASP A 200 -0.67 9.03 13.11
N LYS A 201 -0.55 10.13 12.34
CA LYS A 201 -1.23 10.26 11.06
C LYS A 201 -0.71 9.27 10.01
N PHE A 202 0.58 8.98 9.98
CA PHE A 202 1.14 7.98 9.08
C PHE A 202 0.65 6.57 9.44
N LEU A 203 0.53 6.23 10.73
CA LEU A 203 -0.13 5.01 11.17
C LEU A 203 -1.59 4.95 10.69
N GLU A 204 -2.34 6.03 10.84
CA GLU A 204 -3.72 6.11 10.36
C GLU A 204 -3.82 5.95 8.83
N TRP A 205 -2.93 6.58 8.05
CA TRP A 205 -3.03 6.63 6.59
C TRP A 205 -2.43 5.41 5.89
N MET A 206 -1.29 4.90 6.39
CA MET A 206 -0.49 3.85 5.76
C MET A 206 -0.31 2.60 6.62
N GLY A 207 -0.74 2.62 7.89
CA GLY A 207 -0.53 1.50 8.79
C GLY A 207 0.89 1.36 9.33
N GLY A 208 1.82 2.26 8.98
CA GLY A 208 3.20 2.21 9.44
C GLY A 208 4.03 3.41 9.01
N PHE A 209 5.17 3.61 9.68
CA PHE A 209 6.14 4.65 9.36
C PHE A 209 7.55 4.31 9.88
N CYS A 210 8.56 4.94 9.27
CA CYS A 210 9.93 4.93 9.74
C CYS A 210 10.08 5.94 10.89
N ASP A 211 10.53 5.48 12.06
CA ASP A 211 10.78 6.31 13.23
C ASP A 211 12.30 6.51 13.40
N LEU A 212 12.75 7.75 13.50
CA LEU A 212 14.16 8.15 13.58
C LEU A 212 14.99 7.34 14.56
N ASN A 213 14.45 7.06 15.75
CA ASN A 213 15.16 6.40 16.84
C ASN A 213 14.81 4.91 17.00
N TRP A 214 13.90 4.40 16.17
CA TRP A 214 13.43 3.02 16.21
C TRP A 214 13.84 2.23 14.97
N SER A 215 13.66 2.83 13.79
CA SER A 215 13.97 2.21 12.50
C SER A 215 15.44 2.41 12.12
N VAL A 216 15.92 1.60 11.19
CA VAL A 216 17.30 1.66 10.67
C VAL A 216 17.31 1.71 9.16
N ASN A 217 18.36 2.31 8.57
CA ASN A 217 18.49 2.54 7.12
C ASN A 217 19.80 1.98 6.54
N PRO A 218 20.08 0.69 6.66
CA PRO A 218 21.26 0.11 6.02
C PRO A 218 21.07 -0.12 4.52
N HIS A 219 22.20 -0.16 3.80
CA HIS A 219 22.24 -0.78 2.48
C HIS A 219 22.32 -2.30 2.63
N TRP A 220 21.47 -3.02 1.93
CA TRP A 220 21.49 -4.48 1.89
C TRP A 220 20.68 -5.02 0.71
N LYS A 221 20.84 -6.32 0.43
CA LYS A 221 20.25 -6.98 -0.73
C LYS A 221 19.31 -8.10 -0.26
N PRO A 222 18.04 -7.81 0.03
CA PRO A 222 17.04 -8.81 0.40
C PRO A 222 16.64 -9.71 -0.77
N ASN A 223 16.13 -10.91 -0.45
CA ASN A 223 15.56 -11.87 -1.40
C ASN A 223 14.05 -11.92 -1.23
N PHE A 224 13.33 -11.16 -2.02
CA PHE A 224 11.88 -11.10 -1.94
C PHE A 224 11.22 -12.27 -2.64
N LYS A 225 10.22 -12.85 -1.97
CA LYS A 225 9.44 -14.00 -2.47
C LYS A 225 7.98 -13.62 -2.61
N PRO A 226 7.28 -14.16 -3.62
CA PRO A 226 5.86 -13.90 -3.85
C PRO A 226 4.98 -14.16 -2.62
N ARG A 227 3.94 -13.35 -2.47
CA ARG A 227 2.91 -13.45 -1.45
C ARG A 227 1.53 -13.37 -2.09
N MET A 228 0.53 -13.92 -1.42
CA MET A 228 -0.86 -13.83 -1.86
C MET A 228 -1.41 -12.40 -1.63
N HIS A 229 -1.12 -11.51 -2.57
CA HIS A 229 -1.67 -10.15 -2.58
C HIS A 229 -1.64 -9.61 -4.03
N PRO A 230 -2.65 -8.84 -4.49
CA PRO A 230 -2.67 -8.31 -5.86
C PRO A 230 -1.42 -7.53 -6.26
N ILE A 231 -0.74 -6.89 -5.33
CA ILE A 231 0.53 -6.17 -5.59
C ILE A 231 1.63 -7.13 -6.11
N TRP A 232 1.54 -8.43 -5.81
CA TRP A 232 2.47 -9.44 -6.32
C TRP A 232 2.08 -10.05 -7.67
N ASN A 233 0.96 -9.63 -8.26
CA ASN A 233 0.53 -10.16 -9.57
C ASN A 233 1.62 -9.95 -10.63
N GLY A 234 2.02 -11.04 -11.30
CA GLY A 234 3.03 -11.04 -12.35
C GLY A 234 4.46 -10.68 -11.91
N VAL A 235 4.72 -10.56 -10.60
CA VAL A 235 6.06 -10.31 -10.05
C VAL A 235 6.74 -11.65 -9.77
N GLN A 236 7.99 -11.79 -10.20
CA GLN A 236 8.83 -12.94 -9.90
C GLN A 236 9.67 -12.68 -8.64
N PRO A 237 10.22 -13.73 -7.99
CA PRO A 237 11.21 -13.52 -6.93
C PRO A 237 12.35 -12.63 -7.43
N PHE A 238 12.73 -11.63 -6.62
CA PHE A 238 13.77 -10.69 -7.01
C PHE A 238 14.62 -10.23 -5.83
N SER A 239 15.78 -9.66 -6.15
CA SER A 239 16.72 -9.16 -5.17
C SER A 239 17.41 -7.92 -5.72
N VAL A 240 17.24 -6.79 -5.06
CA VAL A 240 17.81 -5.49 -5.45
C VAL A 240 18.56 -4.90 -4.26
N ASP A 241 19.82 -4.52 -4.49
CA ASP A 241 20.62 -3.80 -3.49
C ASP A 241 20.14 -2.34 -3.43
N ASP A 242 19.62 -1.96 -2.26
CA ASP A 242 19.13 -0.60 -2.01
C ASP A 242 19.30 -0.24 -0.53
N GLU A 243 19.05 1.01 -0.16
CA GLU A 243 18.96 1.42 1.23
C GLU A 243 17.57 1.08 1.79
N TRP A 244 17.36 -0.20 2.09
CA TRP A 244 16.09 -0.70 2.60
C TRP A 244 15.95 -0.43 4.10
N TYR A 245 15.05 0.51 4.46
CA TYR A 245 14.74 0.77 5.86
C TYR A 245 13.94 -0.39 6.44
N TYR A 246 14.20 -0.73 7.69
CA TYR A 246 13.44 -1.75 8.39
C TYR A 246 13.25 -1.43 9.88
N HIS A 247 12.54 -2.29 10.61
CA HIS A 247 12.11 -2.09 11.99
C HIS A 247 11.18 -0.87 12.11
N MET A 248 10.15 -0.84 11.27
CA MET A 248 9.15 0.22 11.23
C MET A 248 8.24 0.20 12.46
N ARG A 249 7.63 1.35 12.76
CA ARG A 249 6.43 1.41 13.59
C ARG A 249 5.24 0.99 12.74
N PHE A 250 4.40 0.10 13.26
CA PHE A 250 3.17 -0.34 12.61
C PHE A 250 1.99 -0.23 13.55
N VAL A 251 0.77 -0.20 13.00
CA VAL A 251 -0.46 -0.28 13.80
C VAL A 251 -0.43 -1.52 14.70
N GLU A 252 -0.80 -1.35 15.96
CA GLU A 252 -0.65 -2.40 16.98
C GLU A 252 -1.51 -3.64 16.69
N ASP A 253 -2.77 -3.43 16.32
CA ASP A 253 -3.74 -4.50 16.09
C ASP A 253 -3.59 -5.18 14.71
N ARG A 254 -2.70 -4.68 13.87
CA ARG A 254 -2.44 -5.19 12.52
C ARG A 254 -3.67 -5.34 11.62
N ARG A 255 -4.83 -4.82 12.00
CA ARG A 255 -6.03 -4.85 11.15
C ARG A 255 -5.81 -4.02 9.88
N GLY A 256 -6.14 -4.61 8.72
CA GLY A 256 -5.92 -3.99 7.41
C GLY A 256 -4.45 -3.93 6.96
N PHE A 257 -3.50 -4.34 7.79
CA PHE A 257 -2.08 -4.38 7.47
C PHE A 257 -1.69 -5.68 6.78
N THR A 258 -0.99 -5.59 5.66
CA THR A 258 -0.43 -6.75 4.93
C THR A 258 1.03 -6.46 4.55
N PRO A 259 1.99 -7.29 5.02
CA PRO A 259 3.38 -7.16 4.59
C PRO A 259 3.53 -7.59 3.13
N ILE A 260 4.16 -6.77 2.30
CA ILE A 260 4.35 -7.01 0.87
C ILE A 260 5.77 -7.46 0.55
N LEU A 261 6.78 -6.71 0.93
CA LEU A 261 8.19 -7.09 0.80
C LEU A 261 8.78 -7.34 2.18
N THR A 262 9.29 -8.54 2.39
CA THR A 262 9.86 -8.93 3.69
C THR A 262 11.05 -9.83 3.49
N ASP A 263 12.05 -9.66 4.33
CA ASP A 263 13.18 -10.59 4.45
C ASP A 263 13.81 -10.49 5.84
N LEU A 264 14.74 -11.38 6.14
CA LEU A 264 15.56 -11.32 7.34
C LEU A 264 16.85 -10.53 7.04
N PRO A 265 17.04 -9.34 7.61
CA PRO A 265 18.26 -8.59 7.40
C PRO A 265 19.45 -9.34 7.99
N PRO A 266 20.59 -9.40 7.28
CA PRO A 266 21.80 -10.00 7.84
C PRO A 266 22.35 -9.14 8.99
N PRO A 267 22.99 -9.73 10.02
CA PRO A 267 23.52 -9.00 11.19
C PRO A 267 24.46 -7.84 10.82
N GLU A 268 25.12 -7.93 9.67
CA GLU A 268 26.03 -6.90 9.16
C GLU A 268 25.36 -5.57 8.89
N THR A 269 24.04 -5.54 8.73
CA THR A 269 23.24 -4.31 8.55
C THR A 269 23.23 -3.45 9.83
N LEU A 270 23.60 -4.00 10.98
CA LEU A 270 23.60 -3.33 12.28
C LEU A 270 25.04 -3.08 12.81
N LYS A 271 26.04 -2.93 11.93
CA LYS A 271 27.44 -2.63 12.36
C LYS A 271 27.61 -1.23 12.92
N ARG A 272 26.75 -0.26 12.55
CA ARG A 272 26.78 1.08 13.10
C ARG A 272 26.41 1.05 14.61
N PRO A 273 26.99 1.92 15.45
CA PRO A 273 26.57 2.03 16.85
C PRO A 273 25.11 2.47 16.97
N ASP A 274 24.53 2.29 18.16
CA ASP A 274 23.17 2.75 18.44
C ASP A 274 23.04 4.27 18.26
N GLY A 275 21.93 4.69 17.70
CA GLY A 275 21.64 6.08 17.40
C GLY A 275 20.59 6.22 16.28
N PRO A 276 20.26 7.47 15.92
CA PRO A 276 19.25 7.75 14.90
C PRO A 276 19.54 7.02 13.60
N ARG A 277 18.55 6.27 13.08
CA ARG A 277 18.61 5.43 11.85
C ARG A 277 19.73 4.37 11.84
N SER A 278 20.44 4.14 12.94
CA SER A 278 21.64 3.30 12.96
C SER A 278 21.46 2.00 13.73
N GLY A 279 20.76 2.04 14.85
CA GLY A 279 20.52 0.88 15.69
C GLY A 279 19.94 1.27 17.05
N ASN A 280 19.40 0.27 17.72
CA ASN A 280 18.95 0.32 19.10
C ASN A 280 18.82 -1.11 19.63
N PRO A 281 18.69 -1.32 20.97
CA PRO A 281 18.61 -2.65 21.55
C PRO A 281 17.45 -3.50 21.00
N ALA A 282 16.31 -2.88 20.66
CA ALA A 282 15.14 -3.59 20.16
C ALA A 282 15.38 -4.17 18.75
N VAL A 283 15.90 -3.38 17.81
CA VAL A 283 16.19 -3.89 16.46
C VAL A 283 17.29 -4.94 16.46
N ARG A 284 18.32 -4.80 17.33
CA ARG A 284 19.37 -5.81 17.47
C ARG A 284 18.81 -7.12 17.98
N LYS A 285 17.93 -7.06 18.97
CA LYS A 285 17.24 -8.25 19.50
C LYS A 285 16.36 -8.90 18.41
N ALA A 286 15.59 -8.12 17.67
CA ALA A 286 14.72 -8.62 16.60
C ALA A 286 15.53 -9.38 15.53
N VAL A 287 16.62 -8.79 15.04
CA VAL A 287 17.49 -9.43 14.04
C VAL A 287 18.18 -10.68 14.61
N ALA A 288 18.70 -10.63 15.85
CA ALA A 288 19.30 -11.78 16.51
C ALA A 288 18.32 -12.94 16.73
N ASN A 289 17.02 -12.64 16.94
CA ASN A 289 15.95 -13.63 17.07
C ASN A 289 15.49 -14.18 15.70
N GLY A 290 16.01 -13.72 14.57
CA GLY A 290 15.57 -14.13 13.24
C GLY A 290 14.19 -13.57 12.85
N GLU A 291 13.80 -12.42 13.41
CA GLU A 291 12.52 -11.80 13.08
C GLU A 291 12.58 -11.13 11.70
N THR A 292 11.75 -11.62 10.76
CA THR A 292 11.64 -11.02 9.43
C THR A 292 11.17 -9.57 9.53
N GLN A 293 11.79 -8.71 8.72
CA GLN A 293 11.50 -7.29 8.67
C GLN A 293 10.68 -6.94 7.42
N HIS A 294 9.76 -5.98 7.56
CA HIS A 294 8.89 -5.55 6.47
C HIS A 294 9.41 -4.24 5.91
N VAL A 295 9.79 -4.24 4.62
CA VAL A 295 10.35 -3.08 3.92
C VAL A 295 9.37 -2.48 2.90
N ALA A 296 8.26 -3.17 2.62
CA ALA A 296 7.09 -2.61 1.98
C ALA A 296 5.82 -3.28 2.54
N TRP A 297 4.77 -2.49 2.66
CA TRP A 297 3.52 -2.93 3.25
C TRP A 297 2.30 -2.23 2.64
N ALA A 298 1.19 -2.94 2.60
CA ALA A 298 -0.12 -2.45 2.20
C ALA A 298 -1.00 -2.26 3.44
N TYR A 299 -1.87 -1.27 3.38
CA TYR A 299 -2.80 -0.97 4.46
C TYR A 299 -4.18 -0.60 3.92
N GLU A 300 -5.20 -1.32 4.38
CA GLU A 300 -6.60 -0.98 4.13
C GLU A 300 -7.14 -0.23 5.35
N ARG A 301 -7.43 1.06 5.17
CA ARG A 301 -7.93 1.90 6.26
C ARG A 301 -9.32 1.48 6.72
N PRO A 302 -9.62 1.49 8.03
CA PRO A 302 -10.93 1.04 8.54
C PRO A 302 -12.11 1.89 8.05
N TRP A 303 -11.86 3.14 7.64
CA TRP A 303 -12.87 4.04 7.07
C TRP A 303 -12.89 4.09 5.55
N GLY A 304 -12.10 3.28 4.88
CA GLY A 304 -11.97 3.22 3.43
C GLY A 304 -10.71 3.88 2.89
N GLY A 305 -10.37 3.53 1.65
CA GLY A 305 -9.12 3.90 1.01
C GLY A 305 -7.95 3.02 1.46
N ARG A 306 -6.80 3.18 0.78
CA ARG A 306 -5.63 2.31 0.92
C ARG A 306 -4.35 3.11 1.05
N GLY A 307 -3.41 2.59 1.83
CA GLY A 307 -2.07 3.13 1.97
C GLY A 307 -1.01 2.10 1.58
N PHE A 308 0.13 2.55 1.09
CA PHE A 308 1.28 1.71 0.79
C PHE A 308 2.57 2.41 1.17
N GLY A 309 3.39 1.76 1.98
CA GLY A 309 4.75 2.21 2.30
C GLY A 309 5.78 1.35 1.58
N PHE A 310 6.79 2.00 1.02
CA PHE A 310 7.87 1.35 0.28
C PHE A 310 9.21 1.99 0.63
N THR A 311 10.10 1.26 1.29
CA THR A 311 11.35 1.83 1.81
C THR A 311 12.52 1.80 0.85
N GLY A 312 12.41 1.10 -0.29
CA GLY A 312 13.36 1.22 -1.40
C GLY A 312 13.21 2.56 -2.13
N GLY A 313 14.11 2.86 -3.06
CA GLY A 313 14.10 4.09 -3.86
C GLY A 313 15.29 5.01 -3.60
N HIS A 314 16.26 4.58 -2.81
CA HIS A 314 17.51 5.31 -2.64
C HIS A 314 18.31 5.35 -3.94
N ASN A 315 18.52 4.18 -4.53
CA ASN A 315 19.27 4.05 -5.77
C ASN A 315 18.35 4.26 -6.97
N HIS A 316 18.53 5.35 -7.72
CA HIS A 316 17.66 5.66 -8.86
C HIS A 316 17.70 4.59 -9.95
N VAL A 317 18.84 3.95 -10.16
CA VAL A 317 19.01 2.85 -11.12
C VAL A 317 18.14 1.63 -10.79
N SER A 318 17.71 1.46 -9.53
CA SER A 318 16.83 0.35 -9.13
C SER A 318 15.51 0.32 -9.90
N TRP A 319 15.06 1.45 -10.47
CA TRP A 319 13.87 1.51 -11.34
C TRP A 319 14.02 0.75 -12.65
N GLN A 320 15.25 0.33 -13.06
CA GLN A 320 15.48 -0.55 -14.21
C GLN A 320 15.11 -2.02 -13.91
N ASP A 321 15.13 -2.46 -12.64
CA ASP A 321 14.65 -3.81 -12.31
C ASP A 321 13.14 -3.93 -12.53
N ASP A 322 12.73 -4.87 -13.38
CA ASP A 322 11.34 -5.01 -13.81
C ASP A 322 10.42 -5.44 -12.67
N ASN A 323 10.86 -6.28 -11.75
CA ASN A 323 10.06 -6.73 -10.62
C ASN A 323 9.93 -5.64 -9.54
N TYR A 324 11.02 -4.93 -9.26
CA TYR A 324 11.02 -3.78 -8.35
C TYR A 324 10.05 -2.70 -8.84
N ARG A 325 10.11 -2.36 -10.13
CA ARG A 325 9.22 -1.39 -10.74
C ARG A 325 7.77 -1.89 -10.78
N LYS A 326 7.55 -3.17 -11.12
CA LYS A 326 6.22 -3.79 -11.18
C LYS A 326 5.51 -3.81 -9.83
N ILE A 327 6.20 -4.11 -8.74
CA ILE A 327 5.65 -3.99 -7.37
C ILE A 327 5.09 -2.59 -7.15
N MET A 328 5.83 -1.55 -7.51
CA MET A 328 5.38 -0.17 -7.31
C MET A 328 4.19 0.19 -8.22
N LEU A 329 4.23 -0.19 -9.50
CA LEU A 329 3.13 0.08 -10.43
C LEU A 329 1.85 -0.65 -10.01
N ASN A 330 1.96 -1.91 -9.56
CA ASN A 330 0.85 -2.68 -9.01
C ASN A 330 0.29 -2.01 -7.72
N ALA A 331 1.17 -1.53 -6.83
CA ALA A 331 0.76 -0.83 -5.61
C ALA A 331 0.01 0.47 -5.92
N ILE A 332 0.41 1.19 -6.97
CA ILE A 332 -0.29 2.41 -7.41
C ILE A 332 -1.70 2.07 -7.89
N LEU A 333 -1.88 1.04 -8.72
CA LEU A 333 -3.22 0.62 -9.13
C LEU A 333 -4.05 0.17 -7.93
N TRP A 334 -3.47 -0.63 -7.05
CA TRP A 334 -4.15 -1.14 -5.87
C TRP A 334 -4.62 -0.01 -4.95
N THR A 335 -3.75 0.98 -4.66
CA THR A 335 -4.11 2.12 -3.82
C THR A 335 -5.12 3.05 -4.50
N ALA A 336 -5.12 3.13 -5.85
CA ALA A 336 -6.14 3.85 -6.62
C ALA A 336 -7.49 3.14 -6.66
N GLY A 337 -7.62 1.96 -6.00
CA GLY A 337 -8.84 1.17 -5.99
C GLY A 337 -9.13 0.48 -7.33
N MET A 338 -8.10 0.29 -8.15
CA MET A 338 -8.18 -0.48 -9.39
C MET A 338 -7.87 -1.95 -9.16
N GLU A 339 -8.40 -2.81 -10.02
CA GLU A 339 -7.96 -4.18 -10.13
C GLU A 339 -6.54 -4.21 -10.71
N VAL A 340 -5.66 -4.99 -10.08
CA VAL A 340 -4.31 -5.23 -10.59
C VAL A 340 -4.38 -6.42 -11.55
N PRO A 341 -3.95 -6.28 -12.82
CA PRO A 341 -3.97 -7.39 -13.78
C PRO A 341 -3.25 -8.63 -13.23
N LYS A 342 -3.69 -9.83 -13.62
CA LYS A 342 -3.07 -11.10 -13.15
C LYS A 342 -1.57 -11.18 -13.42
N ASP A 343 -1.12 -10.63 -14.56
CA ASP A 343 0.29 -10.55 -14.94
C ASP A 343 0.98 -9.25 -14.47
N GLY A 344 0.30 -8.49 -13.61
CA GLY A 344 0.73 -7.17 -13.14
C GLY A 344 0.69 -6.10 -14.22
N VAL A 345 1.15 -4.90 -13.87
CA VAL A 345 1.27 -3.80 -14.83
C VAL A 345 2.42 -4.07 -15.78
N HIS A 346 2.12 -4.15 -17.08
CA HIS A 346 3.14 -4.22 -18.12
C HIS A 346 3.85 -2.88 -18.28
N SER A 347 5.17 -2.92 -18.29
CA SER A 347 5.99 -1.73 -18.52
C SER A 347 7.33 -2.10 -19.17
N SER A 348 7.79 -1.28 -20.11
CA SER A 348 9.14 -1.42 -20.66
C SER A 348 10.19 -1.06 -19.62
N THR A 349 11.35 -1.73 -19.69
CA THR A 349 12.52 -1.36 -18.87
C THR A 349 13.00 0.04 -19.28
N PRO A 350 13.21 0.98 -18.34
CA PRO A 350 13.79 2.27 -18.68
C PRO A 350 15.20 2.10 -19.26
N SER A 351 15.47 2.77 -20.38
CA SER A 351 16.82 2.84 -20.94
C SER A 351 17.74 3.67 -20.04
N ASP A 352 19.06 3.52 -20.20
CA ASP A 352 20.05 4.34 -19.47
C ASP A 352 19.81 5.83 -19.70
N LYS A 353 19.46 6.22 -20.92
CA LYS A 353 19.11 7.61 -21.25
C LYS A 353 17.88 8.10 -20.47
N GLU A 354 16.87 7.25 -20.25
CA GLU A 354 15.71 7.60 -19.43
C GLU A 354 16.08 7.71 -17.96
N ILE A 355 16.90 6.80 -17.44
CA ILE A 355 17.43 6.84 -16.08
C ILE A 355 18.24 8.11 -15.81
N GLU A 356 19.06 8.53 -16.78
CA GLU A 356 19.88 9.73 -16.66
C GLU A 356 19.12 11.04 -16.97
N SER A 357 17.84 10.95 -17.33
CA SER A 357 17.02 12.11 -17.62
C SER A 357 16.31 12.65 -16.37
N ASN A 358 16.08 13.97 -16.33
CA ASN A 358 15.33 14.67 -15.27
C ASN A 358 15.93 14.52 -13.86
N LEU A 359 17.19 14.12 -13.76
CA LEU A 359 17.91 14.03 -12.50
C LEU A 359 18.09 15.41 -11.86
N ASP A 360 18.26 15.40 -10.55
CA ASP A 360 18.68 16.57 -9.81
C ASP A 360 20.07 17.06 -10.27
N PRO A 361 20.37 18.36 -10.18
CA PRO A 361 21.66 18.89 -10.61
C PRO A 361 22.82 18.21 -9.90
N ASP A 362 23.78 17.65 -10.65
CA ASP A 362 24.97 17.02 -10.10
C ASP A 362 25.84 18.08 -9.37
N PRO A 363 26.01 17.96 -8.04
CA PRO A 363 26.80 18.93 -7.29
C PRO A 363 28.28 18.99 -7.70
N LYS A 364 28.78 17.93 -8.34
CA LYS A 364 30.16 17.89 -8.83
C LYS A 364 30.35 18.69 -10.12
N LYS A 365 29.31 18.86 -10.96
CA LYS A 365 29.37 19.63 -12.20
C LYS A 365 29.35 21.16 -11.96
N LYS A 366 28.78 21.63 -10.85
CA LYS A 366 28.77 23.06 -10.47
C LYS A 366 30.15 23.61 -10.07
N ARG A 367 31.19 22.78 -9.87
CA ARG A 367 32.55 23.23 -9.50
C ARG A 367 33.46 23.46 -10.70
N LYS A 368 32.99 23.32 -11.93
CA LYS A 368 33.75 23.49 -13.17
C LYS A 368 33.25 24.65 -14.05
N SER A 369 32.35 25.48 -13.56
CA SER A 369 31.90 26.71 -14.27
C SER A 369 32.33 27.97 -13.53
#